data_ed96562526a0f2ddcafd63ecb026551e
#
_entry.id   ed96562526a0f2ddcafd63ecb026551e
#
_cell.length_a   1.000
_cell.length_b   1.000
_cell.length_c   1.000
_cell.angle_alpha   90.00
_cell.angle_beta   90.00
_cell.angle_gamma   90.00
#
_symmetry.space_group_name_H-M   'P 1'
#
loop_
_entity.id
_entity.type
_entity.pdbx_description
1 polymer ?
#
loop_
_entity_poly.entity_id
_entity_poly.type
_entity_poly.pdbx_seq_one_letter_code
_entity_poly.pdbx_strand_id
1 'polypeptide(L)'
;MNNTPVMKIGIVAVSRDCFPESLSVTRRQNLVKAYEAKYGKGDIYECPVCIVESEIHMMQALEDIKNAGCNALCVYLGNFGPEIAETMLAKNFNGPKMFIAAAEETSDNGGLVQGRGDAYCGMLNASYNLKLRGVKAYIPEYPVGTAEECADMIHEFIPVAKAVYALSNLKIISFGPRPNNFLACNAPIAGLYNLGVEIEENSELDLFESFNKHAGDERIPDVVRDMEKELGTGNKKPEILSRLAQYELTLTDWVESHKGSRKYVAVAGKCWPAFQTQFGCVPCYVNSRLTSRGIPVSCEVDIYGALSEFIGEVVSDDIVTLLDINNTVPADIYNEDIAGRYAYTQKDTFMGFHCGNTASSKLSFCEMRNQMIMARSLPEEVTNGTLEGDIVPGDITFFRLQNSSDNKLSAYIAQGEVLPVRTRSFGAIGIFAIPEMGRFYRHVLIEGNFPHHGAVAFGHFGKTLFDVFKYIGIENVSFNQPKGMLYKSENPFA
;
A
#
# COMPACT_ATOMS: atom_id res chain seq x y z
N MET A 1 2.91 16.47 6.28
CA MET A 1 1.74 15.69 6.81
C MET A 1 2.23 14.30 7.14
N ASN A 2 1.87 13.68 8.27
CA ASN A 2 2.17 12.27 8.48
C ASN A 2 1.01 11.44 7.90
N ASN A 3 1.22 10.85 6.74
CA ASN A 3 0.19 10.13 5.99
C ASN A 3 0.21 8.61 6.23
N THR A 4 1.02 8.15 7.19
CA THR A 4 1.15 6.75 7.57
C THR A 4 0.66 6.53 9.01
N PRO A 5 -0.18 5.50 9.27
CA PRO A 5 -0.70 5.24 10.61
C PRO A 5 0.37 4.70 11.56
N VAL A 6 0.29 5.11 12.82
CA VAL A 6 0.97 4.47 13.93
C VAL A 6 0.00 3.48 14.57
N MET A 7 0.43 2.22 14.72
CA MET A 7 -0.40 1.17 15.30
C MET A 7 -0.11 0.98 16.79
N LYS A 8 -1.20 0.68 17.53
CA LYS A 8 -1.13 0.17 18.90
C LYS A 8 -2.09 -0.99 19.02
N ILE A 9 -1.54 -2.19 19.17
CA ILE A 9 -2.30 -3.45 19.17
C ILE A 9 -2.65 -3.85 20.60
N GLY A 10 -3.94 -3.89 20.94
CA GLY A 10 -4.41 -4.43 22.21
C GLY A 10 -4.37 -5.95 22.20
N ILE A 11 -3.60 -6.57 23.09
CA ILE A 11 -3.53 -8.03 23.24
C ILE A 11 -4.49 -8.44 24.35
N VAL A 12 -5.56 -9.15 23.99
CA VAL A 12 -6.60 -9.62 24.90
C VAL A 12 -6.54 -11.14 25.00
N ALA A 13 -6.24 -11.66 26.20
CA ALA A 13 -6.30 -13.10 26.46
C ALA A 13 -7.72 -13.56 26.70
N VAL A 14 -8.02 -14.78 26.25
CA VAL A 14 -9.32 -15.43 26.44
C VAL A 14 -9.15 -16.79 27.12
N SER A 15 -10.16 -17.22 27.88
CA SER A 15 -10.16 -18.48 28.61
C SER A 15 -11.55 -19.09 28.63
N ARG A 16 -11.63 -20.40 28.43
CA ARG A 16 -12.83 -21.15 28.73
C ARG A 16 -12.89 -21.48 30.22
N ASP A 17 -14.08 -21.51 30.84
CA ASP A 17 -14.28 -21.69 32.27
C ASP A 17 -13.74 -23.03 32.82
N CYS A 18 -13.78 -24.09 32.00
CA CYS A 18 -13.27 -25.41 32.37
C CYS A 18 -11.75 -25.54 32.23
N PHE A 19 -11.03 -24.52 31.78
CA PHE A 19 -9.57 -24.44 31.70
C PHE A 19 -9.01 -23.43 32.71
N PRO A 20 -7.76 -23.57 33.15
CA PRO A 20 -7.18 -22.61 34.08
C PRO A 20 -7.03 -21.22 33.46
N GLU A 21 -7.75 -20.20 33.97
CA GLU A 21 -7.57 -18.84 33.55
C GLU A 21 -6.13 -18.35 33.70
N SER A 22 -5.48 -18.74 34.80
CA SER A 22 -4.08 -18.41 35.11
C SER A 22 -3.12 -18.84 34.02
N LEU A 23 -3.38 -19.95 33.32
CA LEU A 23 -2.59 -20.41 32.19
C LEU A 23 -2.65 -19.39 31.04
N SER A 24 -3.86 -18.94 30.69
CA SER A 24 -4.05 -17.97 29.62
C SER A 24 -3.39 -16.63 29.94
N VAL A 25 -3.52 -16.15 31.17
CA VAL A 25 -2.88 -14.92 31.65
C VAL A 25 -1.35 -15.03 31.59
N THR A 26 -0.78 -16.15 32.09
CA THR A 26 0.67 -16.36 32.07
C THR A 26 1.22 -16.42 30.63
N ARG A 27 0.54 -17.13 29.74
CA ARG A 27 0.91 -17.22 28.33
C ARG A 27 0.88 -15.85 27.65
N ARG A 28 -0.14 -15.02 27.90
CA ARG A 28 -0.19 -13.63 27.42
C ARG A 28 1.00 -12.81 27.93
N GLN A 29 1.32 -12.90 29.21
CA GLN A 29 2.46 -12.18 29.79
C GLN A 29 3.80 -12.59 29.15
N ASN A 30 3.96 -13.89 28.87
CA ASN A 30 5.15 -14.40 28.20
C ASN A 30 5.21 -13.89 26.74
N LEU A 31 4.11 -13.88 26.02
CA LEU A 31 4.00 -13.31 24.67
C LEU A 31 4.40 -11.83 24.67
N VAL A 32 3.87 -11.03 25.59
CA VAL A 32 4.21 -9.59 25.69
C VAL A 32 5.71 -9.41 25.97
N LYS A 33 6.28 -10.20 26.90
CA LYS A 33 7.73 -10.17 27.19
C LYS A 33 8.57 -10.55 25.97
N ALA A 34 8.18 -11.59 25.25
CA ALA A 34 8.87 -12.04 24.03
C ALA A 34 8.83 -10.93 22.95
N TYR A 35 7.66 -10.32 22.73
CA TYR A 35 7.51 -9.20 21.80
C TYR A 35 8.39 -8.01 22.18
N GLU A 36 8.29 -7.55 23.44
CA GLU A 36 9.08 -6.41 23.91
C GLU A 36 10.60 -6.65 23.84
N ALA A 37 11.03 -7.87 24.10
CA ALA A 37 12.45 -8.23 24.03
C ALA A 37 12.98 -8.20 22.59
N LYS A 38 12.17 -8.57 21.59
CA LYS A 38 12.59 -8.67 20.19
C LYS A 38 12.36 -7.38 19.41
N TYR A 39 11.22 -6.72 19.61
CA TYR A 39 10.74 -5.61 18.80
C TYR A 39 10.64 -4.27 19.55
N GLY A 40 10.85 -4.29 20.87
CA GLY A 40 10.72 -3.09 21.70
C GLY A 40 9.31 -2.83 22.19
N LYS A 41 9.16 -1.70 22.88
CA LYS A 41 7.89 -1.27 23.47
C LYS A 41 7.25 -0.17 22.59
N GLY A 42 5.94 -0.15 22.53
CA GLY A 42 5.19 0.93 21.89
C GLY A 42 4.10 0.48 20.94
N ASP A 43 4.30 -0.63 20.23
CA ASP A 43 3.34 -1.13 19.24
C ASP A 43 2.25 -1.98 19.83
N ILE A 44 2.43 -2.46 21.07
CA ILE A 44 1.49 -3.36 21.76
C ILE A 44 1.02 -2.78 23.10
N TYR A 45 -0.14 -3.24 23.52
CA TYR A 45 -0.72 -2.98 24.84
C TYR A 45 -1.25 -4.30 25.42
N GLU A 46 -0.80 -4.68 26.61
CA GLU A 46 -1.31 -5.81 27.34
C GLU A 46 -2.62 -5.44 28.05
N CYS A 47 -3.76 -5.95 27.58
CA CYS A 47 -5.02 -5.78 28.29
C CYS A 47 -4.99 -6.63 29.57
N PRO A 48 -5.23 -6.04 30.75
CA PRO A 48 -5.22 -6.77 32.01
C PRO A 48 -6.39 -7.75 32.15
N VAL A 49 -7.49 -7.51 31.42
CA VAL A 49 -8.67 -8.34 31.44
C VAL A 49 -8.43 -9.63 30.67
N CYS A 50 -8.69 -10.78 31.31
CA CYS A 50 -8.86 -12.06 30.64
C CYS A 50 -10.36 -12.33 30.45
N ILE A 51 -10.78 -12.68 29.25
CA ILE A 51 -12.19 -12.97 28.98
C ILE A 51 -12.47 -14.42 29.29
N VAL A 52 -13.18 -14.69 30.42
CA VAL A 52 -13.58 -16.03 30.81
C VAL A 52 -15.09 -16.18 30.60
N GLU A 53 -15.50 -16.82 29.51
CA GLU A 53 -16.91 -17.10 29.11
C GLU A 53 -17.94 -16.02 29.45
N SER A 54 -17.51 -14.75 29.47
CA SER A 54 -18.32 -13.64 29.96
C SER A 54 -18.37 -12.49 28.98
N GLU A 55 -19.56 -12.12 28.54
CA GLU A 55 -19.79 -10.90 27.76
C GLU A 55 -19.50 -9.64 28.60
N ILE A 56 -19.60 -9.72 29.95
CA ILE A 56 -19.21 -8.63 30.84
C ILE A 56 -17.70 -8.43 30.80
N HIS A 57 -16.91 -9.50 30.89
CA HIS A 57 -15.45 -9.43 30.73
C HIS A 57 -15.08 -8.91 29.32
N MET A 58 -15.82 -9.33 28.29
CA MET A 58 -15.62 -8.84 26.92
C MET A 58 -15.83 -7.32 26.85
N MET A 59 -16.90 -6.80 27.47
CA MET A 59 -17.16 -5.35 27.50
C MET A 59 -16.08 -4.59 28.28
N GLN A 60 -15.59 -5.13 29.39
CA GLN A 60 -14.49 -4.54 30.17
C GLN A 60 -13.19 -4.52 29.35
N ALA A 61 -12.85 -5.60 28.64
CA ALA A 61 -11.68 -5.64 27.78
C ALA A 61 -11.79 -4.64 26.62
N LEU A 62 -12.97 -4.54 26.00
CA LEU A 62 -13.21 -3.57 24.91
C LEU A 62 -13.05 -2.12 25.40
N GLU A 63 -13.56 -1.80 26.57
CA GLU A 63 -13.41 -0.47 27.16
C GLU A 63 -11.95 -0.17 27.52
N ASP A 64 -11.24 -1.13 28.09
CA ASP A 64 -9.84 -1.00 28.47
C ASP A 64 -8.94 -0.72 27.29
N ILE A 65 -8.99 -1.55 26.22
CA ILE A 65 -8.19 -1.32 25.02
C ILE A 65 -8.55 -0.02 24.30
N LYS A 66 -9.81 0.39 24.33
CA LYS A 66 -10.25 1.69 23.80
C LYS A 66 -9.65 2.84 24.60
N ASN A 67 -9.71 2.80 25.93
CA ASN A 67 -9.15 3.82 26.80
C ASN A 67 -7.61 3.88 26.69
N ALA A 68 -6.96 2.76 26.42
CA ALA A 68 -5.53 2.69 26.11
C ALA A 68 -5.17 3.27 24.72
N GLY A 69 -6.15 3.63 23.90
CA GLY A 69 -5.94 4.17 22.56
C GLY A 69 -5.50 3.12 21.53
N CYS A 70 -5.85 1.85 21.74
CA CYS A 70 -5.55 0.80 20.77
C CYS A 70 -6.39 0.97 19.49
N ASN A 71 -5.76 0.86 18.33
CA ASN A 71 -6.40 0.95 17.03
C ASN A 71 -6.32 -0.36 16.23
N ALA A 72 -5.72 -1.40 16.80
CA ALA A 72 -5.77 -2.79 16.34
C ALA A 72 -5.94 -3.75 17.51
N LEU A 73 -6.45 -4.95 17.24
CA LEU A 73 -6.77 -5.97 18.25
C LEU A 73 -6.06 -7.28 17.91
N CYS A 74 -5.44 -7.88 18.92
CA CYS A 74 -5.01 -9.29 18.92
C CYS A 74 -5.83 -10.05 19.95
N VAL A 75 -6.66 -10.99 19.52
CA VAL A 75 -7.30 -11.98 20.38
C VAL A 75 -6.37 -13.16 20.52
N TYR A 76 -5.90 -13.39 21.73
CA TYR A 76 -4.93 -14.43 22.06
C TYR A 76 -5.58 -15.58 22.85
N LEU A 77 -5.70 -16.73 22.18
CA LEU A 77 -6.20 -17.95 22.80
C LEU A 77 -5.07 -18.58 23.63
N GLY A 78 -4.97 -18.20 24.89
CA GLY A 78 -4.03 -18.81 25.84
C GLY A 78 -4.46 -20.21 26.26
N ASN A 79 -5.76 -20.52 26.12
CA ASN A 79 -6.37 -21.85 26.16
C ASN A 79 -7.52 -21.92 25.15
N PHE A 80 -8.42 -22.88 25.23
CA PHE A 80 -9.50 -23.14 24.26
C PHE A 80 -10.31 -21.91 23.86
N GLY A 81 -10.56 -20.97 24.79
CA GLY A 81 -11.29 -19.73 24.54
C GLY A 81 -12.83 -19.88 24.57
N PRO A 82 -13.55 -18.78 24.86
CA PRO A 82 -15.01 -18.73 24.88
C PRO A 82 -15.53 -18.20 23.54
N GLU A 83 -15.99 -19.07 22.66
CA GLU A 83 -16.39 -18.81 21.27
C GLU A 83 -17.30 -17.55 21.09
N ILE A 84 -18.24 -17.33 22.01
CA ILE A 84 -19.16 -16.18 21.91
C ILE A 84 -18.44 -14.89 22.29
N ALA A 85 -17.84 -14.83 23.46
CA ALA A 85 -17.29 -13.59 24.01
C ALA A 85 -16.08 -13.08 23.20
N GLU A 86 -15.18 -13.96 22.77
CA GLU A 86 -14.01 -13.59 21.94
C GLU A 86 -14.40 -13.07 20.56
N THR A 87 -15.38 -13.71 19.92
CA THR A 87 -15.83 -13.28 18.59
C THR A 87 -16.73 -12.04 18.65
N MET A 88 -17.47 -11.84 19.76
CA MET A 88 -18.19 -10.59 20.02
C MET A 88 -17.24 -9.43 20.33
N LEU A 89 -16.12 -9.67 21.02
CA LEU A 89 -15.06 -8.66 21.16
C LEU A 89 -14.60 -8.19 19.77
N ALA A 90 -14.25 -9.15 18.92
CA ALA A 90 -13.79 -8.85 17.55
C ALA A 90 -14.88 -8.12 16.73
N LYS A 91 -16.15 -8.47 16.89
CA LYS A 91 -17.27 -7.81 16.20
C LYS A 91 -17.46 -6.35 16.64
N ASN A 92 -17.33 -6.07 17.94
CA ASN A 92 -17.56 -4.76 18.51
C ASN A 92 -16.31 -3.84 18.46
N PHE A 93 -15.13 -4.38 18.20
CA PHE A 93 -13.93 -3.57 18.04
C PHE A 93 -13.89 -2.92 16.65
N ASN A 94 -13.75 -1.60 16.63
CA ASN A 94 -13.65 -0.84 15.38
C ASN A 94 -12.19 -0.67 14.96
N GLY A 95 -11.68 -1.61 14.17
CA GLY A 95 -10.31 -1.61 13.67
C GLY A 95 -9.89 -2.98 13.15
N PRO A 96 -8.68 -3.09 12.58
CA PRO A 96 -8.10 -4.37 12.19
C PRO A 96 -7.91 -5.29 13.40
N LYS A 97 -8.11 -6.56 13.19
CA LYS A 97 -8.05 -7.57 14.24
C LYS A 97 -7.40 -8.85 13.76
N MET A 98 -6.69 -9.53 14.66
CA MET A 98 -6.10 -10.83 14.42
C MET A 98 -6.47 -11.83 15.51
N PHE A 99 -6.34 -13.12 15.19
CA PHE A 99 -6.48 -14.24 16.14
C PHE A 99 -5.26 -15.13 16.05
N ILE A 100 -4.69 -15.46 17.21
CA ILE A 100 -3.58 -16.41 17.38
C ILE A 100 -3.78 -17.21 18.65
N ALA A 101 -3.12 -18.34 18.74
CA ALA A 101 -3.27 -19.28 19.84
C ALA A 101 -1.93 -19.79 20.36
N ALA A 102 -1.89 -20.16 21.64
CA ALA A 102 -0.73 -20.74 22.27
C ALA A 102 -0.52 -22.20 21.89
N ALA A 103 0.72 -22.57 21.57
CA ALA A 103 1.13 -23.97 21.45
C ALA A 103 1.25 -24.65 22.84
N GLU A 104 1.10 -25.95 22.87
CA GLU A 104 1.52 -26.78 24.02
C GLU A 104 3.01 -27.13 23.86
N GLU A 105 3.83 -26.62 24.77
CA GLU A 105 5.29 -26.68 24.63
C GLU A 105 5.93 -27.90 25.30
N THR A 106 5.21 -28.53 26.24
CA THR A 106 5.75 -29.66 27.02
C THR A 106 4.79 -30.82 27.06
N SER A 107 5.33 -32.03 27.27
CA SER A 107 4.56 -33.24 27.53
C SER A 107 4.84 -33.78 28.94
N ASP A 108 3.92 -34.58 29.48
CA ASP A 108 4.11 -35.32 30.68
C ASP A 108 4.25 -36.82 30.32
N ASN A 109 5.44 -37.37 30.47
CA ASN A 109 5.78 -38.77 30.13
C ASN A 109 5.32 -39.18 28.71
N GLY A 110 5.42 -38.24 27.73
CA GLY A 110 4.99 -38.43 26.34
C GLY A 110 3.49 -38.31 26.11
N GLY A 111 2.72 -37.95 27.15
CA GLY A 111 1.29 -37.61 27.06
C GLY A 111 1.02 -36.12 27.19
N LEU A 112 -0.23 -35.74 27.02
CA LEU A 112 -0.67 -34.37 27.25
C LEU A 112 -0.63 -34.02 28.74
N VAL A 113 -0.14 -32.82 29.05
CA VAL A 113 -0.05 -32.31 30.43
C VAL A 113 -1.44 -32.13 31.02
N GLN A 114 -1.62 -32.50 32.29
CA GLN A 114 -2.83 -32.13 33.01
C GLN A 114 -2.88 -30.62 33.20
N GLY A 115 -4.01 -30.00 32.87
CA GLY A 115 -4.15 -28.54 32.92
C GLY A 115 -3.62 -27.83 31.67
N ARG A 116 -3.44 -28.56 30.54
CA ARG A 116 -3.18 -28.01 29.21
C ARG A 116 -4.32 -27.05 28.76
N GLY A 117 -4.09 -26.28 27.71
CA GLY A 117 -5.03 -25.25 27.29
C GLY A 117 -5.94 -25.62 26.12
N ASP A 118 -5.57 -26.62 25.31
CA ASP A 118 -6.28 -27.02 24.09
C ASP A 118 -6.58 -25.85 23.10
N ALA A 119 -5.69 -24.85 23.07
CA ALA A 119 -5.88 -23.67 22.25
C ALA A 119 -5.86 -23.97 20.73
N TYR A 120 -5.21 -25.07 20.33
CA TYR A 120 -5.18 -25.53 18.95
C TYR A 120 -6.59 -25.84 18.40
N CYS A 121 -7.41 -26.59 19.13
CA CYS A 121 -8.80 -26.84 18.74
C CYS A 121 -9.69 -25.62 18.98
N GLY A 122 -9.39 -24.80 20.01
CA GLY A 122 -10.05 -23.52 20.25
C GLY A 122 -9.95 -22.57 19.06
N MET A 123 -8.78 -22.51 18.40
CA MET A 123 -8.57 -21.67 17.22
C MET A 123 -9.47 -22.07 16.03
N LEU A 124 -9.72 -23.37 15.84
CA LEU A 124 -10.67 -23.85 14.82
C LEU A 124 -12.09 -23.35 15.12
N ASN A 125 -12.50 -23.43 16.38
CA ASN A 125 -13.83 -22.97 16.81
C ASN A 125 -13.97 -21.43 16.71
N ALA A 126 -12.93 -20.69 17.12
CA ALA A 126 -12.89 -19.23 16.95
C ALA A 126 -13.06 -18.84 15.49
N SER A 127 -12.31 -19.45 14.57
CA SER A 127 -12.38 -19.16 13.15
C SER A 127 -13.77 -19.48 12.55
N TYR A 128 -14.38 -20.60 12.96
CA TYR A 128 -15.73 -20.95 12.57
C TYR A 128 -16.76 -19.91 13.03
N ASN A 129 -16.67 -19.46 14.29
CA ASN A 129 -17.56 -18.46 14.87
C ASN A 129 -17.38 -17.06 14.27
N LEU A 130 -16.15 -16.65 13.93
CA LEU A 130 -15.89 -15.43 13.17
C LEU A 130 -16.69 -15.42 11.85
N LYS A 131 -16.64 -16.56 11.12
CA LYS A 131 -17.37 -16.71 9.87
C LYS A 131 -18.88 -16.66 10.06
N LEU A 132 -19.43 -17.33 11.09
CA LEU A 132 -20.85 -17.26 11.43
C LEU A 132 -21.35 -15.85 11.66
N ARG A 133 -20.51 -14.97 12.23
CA ARG A 133 -20.85 -13.58 12.55
C ARG A 133 -20.46 -12.59 11.46
N GLY A 134 -19.89 -13.04 10.35
CA GLY A 134 -19.40 -12.18 9.28
C GLY A 134 -18.27 -11.24 9.72
N VAL A 135 -17.47 -11.66 10.71
CA VAL A 135 -16.34 -10.87 11.21
C VAL A 135 -15.08 -11.25 10.45
N LYS A 136 -14.45 -10.25 9.84
CA LYS A 136 -13.14 -10.42 9.21
C LYS A 136 -12.05 -10.27 10.26
N ALA A 137 -11.07 -11.16 10.25
CA ALA A 137 -9.87 -11.11 11.07
C ALA A 137 -8.68 -11.65 10.28
N TYR A 138 -7.49 -11.15 10.58
CA TYR A 138 -6.25 -11.74 10.11
C TYR A 138 -5.97 -13.01 10.91
N ILE A 139 -5.70 -14.08 10.21
CA ILE A 139 -5.26 -15.33 10.76
C ILE A 139 -3.94 -15.66 10.05
N PRO A 140 -2.81 -15.73 10.77
CA PRO A 140 -1.53 -16.12 10.19
C PRO A 140 -1.61 -17.46 9.46
N GLU A 141 -0.66 -17.74 8.59
CA GLU A 141 -0.61 -19.01 7.84
C GLU A 141 -0.59 -20.22 8.77
N TYR A 142 0.10 -20.10 9.90
CA TYR A 142 0.00 -21.04 11.02
C TYR A 142 -0.23 -20.27 12.32
N PRO A 143 -1.47 -20.22 12.85
CA PRO A 143 -1.85 -19.30 13.92
C PRO A 143 -1.60 -19.81 15.35
N VAL A 144 -0.85 -20.88 15.52
CA VAL A 144 -0.57 -21.50 16.83
C VAL A 144 0.93 -21.56 17.04
N GLY A 145 1.44 -20.99 18.15
CA GLY A 145 2.88 -20.92 18.38
C GLY A 145 3.28 -20.73 19.83
N THR A 146 4.59 -20.81 20.06
CA THR A 146 5.23 -20.39 21.31
C THR A 146 5.04 -18.88 21.52
N ALA A 147 5.49 -18.37 22.66
CA ALA A 147 5.45 -16.93 22.94
C ALA A 147 6.23 -16.12 21.88
N GLU A 148 7.40 -16.62 21.47
CA GLU A 148 8.27 -16.00 20.47
C GLU A 148 7.65 -16.03 19.07
N GLU A 149 7.12 -17.17 18.65
CA GLU A 149 6.43 -17.31 17.36
C GLU A 149 5.17 -16.43 17.29
N CYS A 150 4.40 -16.36 18.37
CA CYS A 150 3.25 -15.46 18.46
C CYS A 150 3.67 -13.98 18.42
N ALA A 151 4.82 -13.63 18.99
CA ALA A 151 5.38 -12.28 18.87
C ALA A 151 5.72 -11.93 17.41
N ASP A 152 6.28 -12.88 16.67
CA ASP A 152 6.55 -12.71 15.23
C ASP A 152 5.26 -12.54 14.43
N MET A 153 4.23 -13.33 14.70
CA MET A 153 2.91 -13.20 14.08
C MET A 153 2.29 -11.81 14.30
N ILE A 154 2.41 -11.26 15.52
CA ILE A 154 1.93 -9.90 15.82
C ILE A 154 2.73 -8.86 15.02
N HIS A 155 4.05 -9.02 14.96
CA HIS A 155 4.90 -8.09 14.20
C HIS A 155 4.57 -8.11 12.70
N GLU A 156 4.36 -9.29 12.12
CA GLU A 156 3.93 -9.45 10.72
C GLU A 156 2.53 -8.85 10.47
N PHE A 157 1.66 -8.82 11.47
CA PHE A 157 0.34 -8.21 11.35
C PHE A 157 0.38 -6.69 11.30
N ILE A 158 1.39 -6.01 11.86
CA ILE A 158 1.44 -4.54 11.91
C ILE A 158 1.24 -3.88 10.55
N PRO A 159 1.99 -4.20 9.48
CA PRO A 159 1.78 -3.57 8.18
C PRO A 159 0.41 -3.89 7.57
N VAL A 160 -0.15 -5.07 7.83
CA VAL A 160 -1.51 -5.42 7.41
C VAL A 160 -2.52 -4.54 8.16
N ALA A 161 -2.36 -4.43 9.47
CA ALA A 161 -3.21 -3.59 10.31
C ALA A 161 -3.14 -2.11 9.92
N LYS A 162 -1.93 -1.60 9.63
CA LYS A 162 -1.73 -0.25 9.08
C LYS A 162 -2.56 -0.01 7.84
N ALA A 163 -2.45 -0.89 6.84
CA ALA A 163 -3.17 -0.74 5.57
C ALA A 163 -4.69 -0.78 5.75
N VAL A 164 -5.20 -1.73 6.53
CA VAL A 164 -6.65 -1.86 6.80
C VAL A 164 -7.19 -0.64 7.55
N TYR A 165 -6.46 -0.16 8.57
CA TYR A 165 -6.83 1.04 9.31
C TYR A 165 -6.75 2.30 8.45
N ALA A 166 -5.70 2.41 7.63
CA ALA A 166 -5.49 3.54 6.74
C ALA A 166 -6.62 3.68 5.71
N LEU A 167 -7.02 2.58 5.07
CA LEU A 167 -8.10 2.58 4.07
C LEU A 167 -9.41 3.15 4.63
N SER A 168 -9.79 2.77 5.84
CA SER A 168 -11.01 3.29 6.48
C SER A 168 -10.91 4.78 6.88
N ASN A 169 -9.73 5.38 6.78
CA ASN A 169 -9.45 6.77 7.10
C ASN A 169 -8.90 7.57 5.91
N LEU A 170 -8.93 6.99 4.71
CA LEU A 170 -8.41 7.59 3.48
C LEU A 170 -9.48 8.41 2.77
N LYS A 171 -9.07 9.57 2.25
CA LYS A 171 -9.77 10.29 1.19
C LYS A 171 -8.88 10.38 -0.05
N ILE A 172 -9.44 10.07 -1.21
CA ILE A 172 -8.81 10.35 -2.49
C ILE A 172 -9.48 11.57 -3.09
N ILE A 173 -8.71 12.61 -3.33
CA ILE A 173 -9.17 13.87 -3.95
C ILE A 173 -8.79 13.81 -5.43
N SER A 174 -9.79 13.87 -6.30
CA SER A 174 -9.58 13.84 -7.74
C SER A 174 -9.92 15.18 -8.40
N PHE A 175 -9.14 15.52 -9.44
CA PHE A 175 -9.38 16.67 -10.30
C PHE A 175 -9.54 16.19 -11.75
N GLY A 176 -10.79 16.01 -12.16
CA GLY A 176 -11.09 15.34 -13.41
C GLY A 176 -12.32 15.83 -14.13
N PRO A 177 -12.89 15.04 -15.00
CA PRO A 177 -12.68 13.60 -15.26
C PRO A 177 -11.34 13.29 -15.95
N ARG A 178 -11.00 11.98 -16.02
CA ARG A 178 -9.83 11.50 -16.78
C ARG A 178 -9.79 12.11 -18.18
N PRO A 179 -8.63 12.14 -18.84
CA PRO A 179 -8.53 12.58 -20.23
C PRO A 179 -9.46 11.75 -21.16
N ASN A 180 -10.01 12.40 -22.18
CA ASN A 180 -10.88 11.73 -23.14
C ASN A 180 -10.12 10.59 -23.86
N ASN A 181 -10.80 9.48 -24.12
CA ASN A 181 -10.24 8.26 -24.71
C ASN A 181 -9.15 7.57 -23.88
N PHE A 182 -8.96 7.95 -22.61
CA PHE A 182 -8.02 7.31 -21.70
C PHE A 182 -8.76 6.43 -20.68
N LEU A 183 -9.48 5.41 -21.19
CA LEU A 183 -10.33 4.52 -20.40
C LEU A 183 -9.55 3.62 -19.42
N ALA A 184 -8.23 3.51 -19.58
CA ALA A 184 -7.35 2.84 -18.64
C ALA A 184 -7.47 3.40 -17.21
N CYS A 185 -7.80 4.70 -17.07
CA CYS A 185 -8.03 5.35 -15.78
C CYS A 185 -9.53 5.49 -15.45
N ASN A 186 -10.39 4.62 -16.00
CA ASN A 186 -11.79 4.56 -15.61
C ASN A 186 -11.92 4.03 -14.19
N ALA A 187 -12.64 4.76 -13.35
CA ALA A 187 -12.74 4.48 -11.92
C ALA A 187 -14.19 4.32 -11.47
N PRO A 188 -14.76 3.10 -11.52
CA PRO A 188 -16.02 2.81 -10.84
C PRO A 188 -15.80 2.91 -9.32
N ILE A 189 -16.19 4.04 -8.72
CA ILE A 189 -15.86 4.37 -7.32
C ILE A 189 -16.71 3.65 -6.27
N ALA A 190 -17.84 3.07 -6.65
CA ALA A 190 -18.76 2.41 -5.71
C ALA A 190 -18.08 1.34 -4.84
N GLY A 191 -17.15 0.56 -5.42
CA GLY A 191 -16.39 -0.46 -4.70
C GLY A 191 -15.45 0.10 -3.62
N LEU A 192 -15.01 1.35 -3.75
CA LEU A 192 -14.08 2.00 -2.83
C LEU A 192 -14.74 2.40 -1.52
N TYR A 193 -16.01 2.82 -1.56
CA TYR A 193 -16.79 3.10 -0.35
C TYR A 193 -16.96 1.86 0.54
N ASN A 194 -17.02 0.65 -0.06
CA ASN A 194 -17.07 -0.61 0.70
C ASN A 194 -15.76 -0.91 1.44
N LEU A 195 -14.65 -0.31 1.00
CA LEU A 195 -13.35 -0.38 1.68
C LEU A 195 -13.22 0.71 2.76
N GLY A 196 -14.19 1.62 2.87
CA GLY A 196 -14.15 2.77 3.76
C GLY A 196 -13.41 3.98 3.19
N VAL A 197 -12.98 3.92 1.92
CA VAL A 197 -12.30 5.03 1.22
C VAL A 197 -13.34 6.06 0.80
N GLU A 198 -13.08 7.32 1.09
CA GLU A 198 -13.88 8.46 0.61
C GLU A 198 -13.30 9.03 -0.67
N ILE A 199 -14.15 9.38 -1.62
CA ILE A 199 -13.74 10.00 -2.88
C ILE A 199 -14.36 11.39 -2.98
N GLU A 200 -13.52 12.39 -3.26
CA GLU A 200 -13.95 13.75 -3.56
C GLU A 200 -13.62 14.06 -5.02
N GLU A 201 -14.64 14.25 -5.83
CA GLU A 201 -14.50 14.56 -7.26
C GLU A 201 -14.64 16.04 -7.50
N ASN A 202 -13.59 16.67 -8.01
CA ASN A 202 -13.52 18.09 -8.37
C ASN A 202 -13.24 18.24 -9.86
N SER A 203 -13.54 19.41 -10.41
CA SER A 203 -13.19 19.75 -11.79
C SER A 203 -11.80 20.39 -11.88
N GLU A 204 -11.20 20.37 -13.08
CA GLU A 204 -9.99 21.15 -13.37
C GLU A 204 -10.22 22.66 -13.21
N LEU A 205 -11.48 23.14 -13.36
CA LEU A 205 -11.81 24.55 -13.17
C LEU A 205 -11.71 24.97 -11.71
N ASP A 206 -12.14 24.12 -10.78
CA ASP A 206 -12.01 24.37 -9.33
C ASP A 206 -10.54 24.48 -8.94
N LEU A 207 -9.72 23.57 -9.46
CA LEU A 207 -8.27 23.59 -9.25
C LEU A 207 -7.64 24.84 -9.84
N PHE A 208 -8.03 25.23 -11.06
CA PHE A 208 -7.50 26.42 -11.74
C PHE A 208 -7.90 27.71 -11.05
N GLU A 209 -9.14 27.82 -10.56
CA GLU A 209 -9.57 28.96 -9.74
C GLU A 209 -8.73 29.07 -8.45
N SER A 210 -8.51 27.94 -7.76
CA SER A 210 -7.67 27.90 -6.58
C SER A 210 -6.23 28.28 -6.90
N PHE A 211 -5.66 27.80 -8.02
CA PHE A 211 -4.33 28.18 -8.49
C PHE A 211 -4.20 29.70 -8.69
N ASN A 212 -5.20 30.32 -9.31
CA ASN A 212 -5.19 31.77 -9.52
C ASN A 212 -5.28 32.57 -8.21
N LYS A 213 -5.98 32.04 -7.19
CA LYS A 213 -6.03 32.66 -5.86
C LYS A 213 -4.67 32.63 -5.13
N HIS A 214 -3.80 31.70 -5.47
CA HIS A 214 -2.43 31.64 -4.93
C HIS A 214 -1.43 32.48 -5.73
N ALA A 215 -1.87 33.26 -6.73
CA ALA A 215 -0.98 34.16 -7.47
C ALA A 215 -0.39 35.21 -6.51
N GLY A 216 0.95 35.22 -6.38
CA GLY A 216 1.65 36.15 -5.48
C GLY A 216 1.59 35.77 -3.99
N ASP A 217 1.24 34.52 -3.65
CA ASP A 217 1.28 34.03 -2.27
C ASP A 217 2.69 34.23 -1.68
N GLU A 218 2.75 34.76 -0.46
CA GLU A 218 4.01 35.11 0.22
C GLU A 218 4.91 33.91 0.51
N ARG A 219 4.37 32.70 0.50
CA ARG A 219 5.10 31.43 0.70
C ARG A 219 5.86 30.95 -0.55
N ILE A 220 5.52 31.46 -1.75
CA ILE A 220 6.14 31.03 -3.00
C ILE A 220 7.68 31.10 -2.95
N PRO A 221 8.33 32.19 -2.48
CA PRO A 221 9.78 32.25 -2.43
C PRO A 221 10.43 31.15 -1.54
N ASP A 222 9.76 30.73 -0.47
CA ASP A 222 10.25 29.66 0.39
C ASP A 222 10.20 28.31 -0.28
N VAL A 223 9.09 28.02 -0.97
CA VAL A 223 8.93 26.78 -1.75
C VAL A 223 9.92 26.74 -2.91
N VAL A 224 10.16 27.87 -3.60
CA VAL A 224 11.17 27.96 -4.67
C VAL A 224 12.56 27.63 -4.14
N ARG A 225 12.97 28.21 -3.00
CA ARG A 225 14.28 27.88 -2.39
C ARG A 225 14.41 26.39 -2.05
N ASP A 226 13.33 25.78 -1.59
CA ASP A 226 13.33 24.36 -1.28
C ASP A 226 13.42 23.49 -2.56
N MET A 227 12.73 23.90 -3.64
CA MET A 227 12.85 23.26 -4.96
C MET A 227 14.27 23.40 -5.54
N GLU A 228 14.87 24.57 -5.44
CA GLU A 228 16.26 24.80 -5.88
C GLU A 228 17.25 23.90 -5.14
N LYS A 229 17.08 23.76 -3.83
CA LYS A 229 17.90 22.88 -3.00
C LYS A 229 17.74 21.42 -3.38
N GLU A 230 16.51 20.97 -3.61
CA GLU A 230 16.20 19.58 -4.01
C GLU A 230 16.78 19.23 -5.38
N LEU A 231 16.59 20.09 -6.36
CA LEU A 231 17.07 19.88 -7.72
C LEU A 231 18.59 20.06 -7.87
N GLY A 232 19.19 20.97 -7.11
CA GLY A 232 20.62 21.28 -7.19
C GLY A 232 21.07 21.56 -8.63
N THR A 233 22.05 20.80 -9.11
CA THR A 233 22.58 20.92 -10.49
C THR A 233 21.58 20.45 -11.56
N GLY A 234 20.55 19.71 -11.20
CA GLY A 234 19.45 19.28 -12.06
C GLY A 234 18.42 20.36 -12.34
N ASN A 235 18.50 21.52 -11.69
CA ASN A 235 17.63 22.67 -11.97
C ASN A 235 17.99 23.31 -13.32
N LYS A 236 17.47 22.74 -14.41
CA LYS A 236 17.74 23.24 -15.78
C LYS A 236 16.70 24.28 -16.26
N LYS A 237 15.65 24.51 -15.47
CA LYS A 237 14.53 25.39 -15.81
C LYS A 237 14.13 26.26 -14.60
N PRO A 238 15.05 27.11 -14.06
CA PRO A 238 14.79 27.89 -12.84
C PRO A 238 13.63 28.89 -13.03
N GLU A 239 13.36 29.34 -14.25
CA GLU A 239 12.32 30.31 -14.59
C GLU A 239 10.90 29.80 -14.31
N ILE A 240 10.70 28.47 -14.24
CA ILE A 240 9.36 27.89 -14.01
C ILE A 240 9.05 27.66 -12.53
N LEU A 241 10.05 27.71 -11.63
CA LEU A 241 9.91 27.30 -10.24
C LEU A 241 8.83 28.06 -9.48
N SER A 242 8.70 29.39 -9.70
CA SER A 242 7.64 30.17 -9.04
C SER A 242 6.25 29.68 -9.38
N ARG A 243 6.03 29.24 -10.61
CA ARG A 243 4.74 28.71 -11.06
C ARG A 243 4.48 27.32 -10.49
N LEU A 244 5.50 26.47 -10.43
CA LEU A 244 5.41 25.16 -9.80
C LEU A 244 5.18 25.28 -8.29
N ALA A 245 5.83 26.24 -7.62
CA ALA A 245 5.61 26.53 -6.21
C ALA A 245 4.17 27.01 -5.93
N GLN A 246 3.62 27.87 -6.79
CA GLN A 246 2.22 28.27 -6.74
C GLN A 246 1.29 27.05 -6.85
N TYR A 247 1.59 26.10 -7.75
CA TYR A 247 0.79 24.88 -7.92
C TYR A 247 0.93 23.92 -6.71
N GLU A 248 2.13 23.78 -6.15
CA GLU A 248 2.35 22.98 -4.92
C GLU A 248 1.54 23.53 -3.75
N LEU A 249 1.56 24.84 -3.53
CA LEU A 249 0.75 25.49 -2.49
C LEU A 249 -0.74 25.30 -2.73
N THR A 250 -1.17 25.37 -3.98
CA THR A 250 -2.57 25.13 -4.36
C THR A 250 -3.03 23.72 -3.96
N LEU A 251 -2.23 22.69 -4.27
CA LEU A 251 -2.58 21.31 -3.94
C LEU A 251 -2.52 21.06 -2.43
N THR A 252 -1.49 21.55 -1.74
CA THR A 252 -1.33 21.34 -0.31
C THR A 252 -2.42 22.01 0.50
N ASP A 253 -2.79 23.24 0.18
CA ASP A 253 -3.89 23.94 0.86
C ASP A 253 -5.25 23.33 0.53
N TRP A 254 -5.44 22.84 -0.71
CA TRP A 254 -6.64 22.08 -1.06
C TRP A 254 -6.78 20.84 -0.21
N VAL A 255 -5.74 20.02 -0.14
CA VAL A 255 -5.70 18.79 0.66
C VAL A 255 -6.03 19.09 2.13
N GLU A 256 -5.39 20.10 2.74
CA GLU A 256 -5.63 20.44 4.13
C GLU A 256 -7.06 20.92 4.40
N SER A 257 -7.64 21.70 3.50
CA SER A 257 -9.00 22.24 3.66
C SER A 257 -10.10 21.23 3.34
N HIS A 258 -9.82 20.21 2.52
CA HIS A 258 -10.82 19.25 2.05
C HIS A 258 -10.70 17.83 2.61
N LYS A 259 -9.64 17.50 3.35
CA LYS A 259 -9.52 16.17 3.97
C LYS A 259 -10.68 15.84 4.93
N GLY A 260 -11.34 16.85 5.51
CA GLY A 260 -12.49 16.69 6.40
C GLY A 260 -12.13 15.89 7.67
N SER A 261 -12.90 14.86 7.97
CA SER A 261 -12.65 13.98 9.12
C SER A 261 -11.65 12.86 8.83
N ARG A 262 -11.16 12.76 7.59
CA ARG A 262 -10.19 11.72 7.20
C ARG A 262 -8.79 12.10 7.68
N LYS A 263 -7.99 11.08 7.96
CA LYS A 263 -6.62 11.25 8.47
C LYS A 263 -5.59 11.25 7.37
N TYR A 264 -5.86 10.51 6.29
CA TYR A 264 -4.93 10.25 5.19
C TYR A 264 -5.53 10.69 3.87
N VAL A 265 -4.67 11.11 2.95
CA VAL A 265 -5.09 11.64 1.65
C VAL A 265 -4.16 11.11 0.55
N ALA A 266 -4.77 10.81 -0.60
CA ALA A 266 -4.07 10.66 -1.88
C ALA A 266 -4.76 11.55 -2.92
N VAL A 267 -4.07 11.89 -3.99
CA VAL A 267 -4.57 12.78 -5.04
C VAL A 267 -4.54 12.08 -6.39
N ALA A 268 -5.54 12.33 -7.23
CA ALA A 268 -5.57 11.87 -8.62
C ALA A 268 -5.81 13.09 -9.53
N GLY A 269 -4.75 13.55 -10.21
CA GLY A 269 -4.76 14.79 -10.97
C GLY A 269 -4.78 14.58 -12.48
N LYS A 270 -5.51 15.42 -13.22
CA LYS A 270 -5.49 15.43 -14.68
C LYS A 270 -4.33 16.30 -15.18
N CYS A 271 -3.40 15.70 -15.92
CA CYS A 271 -2.18 16.37 -16.36
C CYS A 271 -2.23 16.81 -17.83
N TRP A 272 -3.27 16.46 -18.58
CA TRP A 272 -3.49 16.83 -20.00
C TRP A 272 -4.95 16.65 -20.39
N PRO A 273 -5.49 17.22 -21.51
CA PRO A 273 -4.76 18.00 -22.52
C PRO A 273 -4.71 19.51 -22.26
N ALA A 274 -5.53 20.05 -21.34
CA ALA A 274 -5.65 21.49 -21.16
C ALA A 274 -4.74 22.05 -20.04
N PHE A 275 -4.19 21.20 -19.20
CA PHE A 275 -3.40 21.62 -18.03
C PHE A 275 -2.26 22.56 -18.43
N GLN A 276 -1.47 22.18 -19.42
CA GLN A 276 -0.29 22.94 -19.86
C GLN A 276 -0.61 24.36 -20.28
N THR A 277 -1.65 24.53 -21.09
CA THR A 277 -2.04 25.85 -21.62
C THR A 277 -2.71 26.74 -20.59
N GLN A 278 -3.37 26.17 -19.59
CA GLN A 278 -4.03 26.90 -18.52
C GLN A 278 -3.07 27.23 -17.36
N PHE A 279 -2.30 26.26 -16.89
CA PHE A 279 -1.37 26.44 -15.79
C PHE A 279 0.02 26.92 -16.24
N GLY A 280 0.33 26.88 -17.55
CA GLY A 280 1.60 27.30 -18.12
C GLY A 280 2.81 26.45 -17.74
N CYS A 281 2.57 25.20 -17.32
CA CYS A 281 3.58 24.21 -16.96
C CYS A 281 2.98 22.81 -17.01
N VAL A 282 3.79 21.76 -16.81
CA VAL A 282 3.30 20.40 -16.51
C VAL A 282 3.36 20.15 -15.02
N PRO A 283 2.47 19.33 -14.43
CA PRO A 283 2.39 19.10 -12.98
C PRO A 283 3.43 18.10 -12.45
N CYS A 284 4.16 17.41 -13.33
CA CYS A 284 4.92 16.20 -13.02
C CYS A 284 5.87 16.36 -11.83
N TYR A 285 6.68 17.44 -11.79
CA TYR A 285 7.62 17.66 -10.68
C TYR A 285 6.91 17.90 -9.35
N VAL A 286 5.83 18.66 -9.35
CA VAL A 286 5.07 18.92 -8.11
C VAL A 286 4.43 17.61 -7.60
N ASN A 287 3.84 16.80 -8.49
CA ASN A 287 3.30 15.50 -8.15
C ASN A 287 4.40 14.60 -7.56
N SER A 288 5.56 14.53 -8.22
CA SER A 288 6.73 13.80 -7.74
C SER A 288 7.17 14.24 -6.33
N ARG A 289 7.20 15.56 -6.08
CA ARG A 289 7.55 16.12 -4.76
C ARG A 289 6.55 15.75 -3.67
N LEU A 290 5.26 15.83 -3.95
CA LEU A 290 4.22 15.48 -2.98
C LEU A 290 4.28 13.98 -2.67
N THR A 291 4.44 13.13 -3.69
CA THR A 291 4.64 11.69 -3.50
C THR A 291 5.90 11.41 -2.67
N SER A 292 7.03 12.08 -2.94
CA SER A 292 8.25 11.96 -2.13
C SER A 292 8.08 12.41 -0.67
N ARG A 293 7.01 13.11 -0.35
CA ARG A 293 6.66 13.61 0.99
C ARG A 293 5.50 12.84 1.63
N GLY A 294 5.16 11.68 1.05
CA GLY A 294 4.13 10.79 1.56
C GLY A 294 2.70 11.21 1.24
N ILE A 295 2.48 11.97 0.17
CA ILE A 295 1.16 12.27 -0.38
C ILE A 295 1.13 11.74 -1.81
N PRO A 296 0.69 10.51 -2.06
CA PRO A 296 0.62 9.96 -3.40
C PRO A 296 -0.21 10.84 -4.34
N VAL A 297 0.36 11.16 -5.50
CA VAL A 297 -0.33 11.92 -6.55
C VAL A 297 -0.24 11.17 -7.86
N SER A 298 -1.31 10.46 -8.22
CA SER A 298 -1.39 9.76 -9.50
C SER A 298 -1.72 10.71 -10.66
N CYS A 299 -1.20 10.39 -11.83
CA CYS A 299 -1.54 11.09 -13.08
C CYS A 299 -2.87 10.60 -13.67
N GLU A 300 -3.40 11.41 -14.60
CA GLU A 300 -4.50 11.07 -15.52
C GLU A 300 -5.79 10.69 -14.80
N VAL A 301 -5.93 11.18 -13.56
CA VAL A 301 -7.06 10.90 -12.66
C VAL A 301 -7.19 9.38 -12.38
N ASP A 302 -6.05 8.70 -12.26
CA ASP A 302 -6.04 7.27 -11.92
C ASP A 302 -6.28 7.07 -10.41
N ILE A 303 -7.55 7.05 -10.02
CA ILE A 303 -7.97 6.87 -8.61
C ILE A 303 -7.46 5.54 -8.05
N TYR A 304 -7.48 4.46 -8.85
CA TYR A 304 -6.95 3.16 -8.42
C TYR A 304 -5.42 3.12 -8.39
N GLY A 305 -4.76 3.94 -9.20
CA GLY A 305 -3.33 4.19 -9.10
C GLY A 305 -2.98 4.85 -7.77
N ALA A 306 -3.64 5.97 -7.44
CA ALA A 306 -3.46 6.66 -6.16
C ALA A 306 -3.74 5.75 -4.95
N LEU A 307 -4.79 4.92 -5.03
CA LEU A 307 -5.09 3.92 -4.01
C LEU A 307 -3.97 2.88 -3.87
N SER A 308 -3.45 2.39 -4.99
CA SER A 308 -2.38 1.38 -4.97
C SER A 308 -1.08 1.97 -4.41
N GLU A 309 -0.68 3.17 -4.85
CA GLU A 309 0.48 3.87 -4.26
C GLU A 309 0.32 4.04 -2.75
N PHE A 310 -0.84 4.49 -2.28
CA PHE A 310 -1.11 4.69 -0.86
C PHE A 310 -1.02 3.38 -0.05
N ILE A 311 -1.62 2.28 -0.55
CA ILE A 311 -1.52 0.97 0.11
C ILE A 311 -0.06 0.53 0.20
N GLY A 312 0.69 0.68 -0.88
CA GLY A 312 2.10 0.32 -0.91
C GLY A 312 2.96 1.12 0.05
N GLU A 313 2.74 2.43 0.12
CA GLU A 313 3.44 3.33 1.05
C GLU A 313 3.20 2.92 2.51
N VAL A 314 1.94 2.62 2.86
CA VAL A 314 1.58 2.19 4.21
C VAL A 314 2.16 0.82 4.55
N VAL A 315 2.23 -0.10 3.58
CA VAL A 315 2.78 -1.46 3.77
C VAL A 315 4.29 -1.46 3.88
N SER A 316 4.97 -0.65 3.08
CA SER A 316 6.43 -0.61 3.03
C SER A 316 7.07 0.36 4.03
N ASP A 317 6.30 1.28 4.62
CA ASP A 317 6.81 2.45 5.35
C ASP A 317 7.84 3.25 4.51
N ASP A 318 7.73 3.22 3.18
CA ASP A 318 8.61 3.87 2.22
C ASP A 318 7.80 4.46 1.06
N ILE A 319 8.41 5.36 0.31
CA ILE A 319 7.79 6.01 -0.84
C ILE A 319 7.55 5.00 -1.97
N VAL A 320 6.36 5.04 -2.52
CA VAL A 320 5.88 4.23 -3.64
C VAL A 320 5.65 5.14 -4.84
N THR A 321 5.76 4.63 -6.05
CA THR A 321 5.52 5.40 -7.27
C THR A 321 4.65 4.64 -8.25
N LEU A 322 3.90 5.38 -9.08
CA LEU A 322 3.11 4.82 -10.18
C LEU A 322 3.95 4.84 -11.45
N LEU A 323 3.94 3.73 -12.20
CA LEU A 323 4.65 3.59 -13.46
C LEU A 323 3.82 2.89 -14.52
N ASP A 324 4.13 3.19 -15.79
CA ASP A 324 3.62 2.44 -16.95
C ASP A 324 4.46 1.19 -17.17
N ILE A 325 3.82 0.07 -17.47
CA ILE A 325 4.45 -1.00 -18.24
C ILE A 325 4.54 -0.48 -19.68
N ASN A 326 5.64 0.22 -19.99
CA ASN A 326 5.67 1.08 -21.15
C ASN A 326 6.10 0.35 -22.43
N ASN A 327 7.29 -0.25 -22.42
CA ASN A 327 7.87 -0.88 -23.60
C ASN A 327 8.61 -2.16 -23.25
N THR A 328 8.81 -3.01 -24.26
CA THR A 328 9.85 -4.03 -24.20
C THR A 328 11.22 -3.38 -24.16
N VAL A 329 12.18 -4.00 -23.51
CA VAL A 329 13.58 -3.56 -23.58
C VAL A 329 14.09 -3.76 -25.03
N PRO A 330 14.63 -2.72 -25.70
CA PRO A 330 15.22 -2.86 -27.03
C PRO A 330 16.29 -3.94 -27.08
N ALA A 331 16.36 -4.67 -28.19
CA ALA A 331 17.24 -5.84 -28.32
C ALA A 331 18.72 -5.50 -28.19
N ASP A 332 19.14 -4.33 -28.64
CA ASP A 332 20.51 -3.83 -28.48
C ASP A 332 20.87 -3.59 -27.02
N ILE A 333 20.02 -2.88 -26.27
CA ILE A 333 20.21 -2.65 -24.82
C ILE A 333 20.22 -3.99 -24.08
N TYR A 334 19.29 -4.89 -24.39
CA TYR A 334 19.25 -6.21 -23.76
C TYR A 334 20.55 -7.00 -24.03
N ASN A 335 21.00 -7.06 -25.27
CA ASN A 335 22.21 -7.84 -25.66
C ASN A 335 23.49 -7.23 -25.09
N GLU A 336 23.60 -5.90 -25.04
CA GLU A 336 24.78 -5.20 -24.54
C GLU A 336 24.90 -5.17 -23.03
N ASP A 337 23.78 -4.93 -22.32
CA ASP A 337 23.82 -4.59 -20.92
C ASP A 337 23.19 -5.63 -19.97
N ILE A 338 22.38 -6.57 -20.48
CA ILE A 338 21.61 -7.50 -19.65
C ILE A 338 22.00 -8.96 -19.92
N ALA A 339 22.03 -9.37 -21.20
CA ALA A 339 22.29 -10.75 -21.57
C ALA A 339 23.64 -11.24 -21.05
N GLY A 340 23.63 -12.38 -20.36
CA GLY A 340 24.84 -12.98 -19.78
C GLY A 340 25.36 -12.29 -18.49
N ARG A 341 24.77 -11.15 -18.09
CA ARG A 341 25.09 -10.46 -16.82
C ARG A 341 24.07 -10.75 -15.76
N TYR A 342 22.80 -10.92 -16.17
CA TYR A 342 21.67 -11.22 -15.29
C TYR A 342 20.97 -12.50 -15.73
N ALA A 343 20.28 -13.16 -14.81
CA ALA A 343 19.58 -14.43 -15.06
C ALA A 343 18.19 -14.25 -15.73
N TYR A 344 17.95 -13.12 -16.38
CA TYR A 344 16.69 -12.78 -17.02
C TYR A 344 16.78 -12.96 -18.55
N THR A 345 15.72 -13.49 -19.14
CA THR A 345 15.50 -13.41 -20.58
C THR A 345 14.95 -12.03 -20.96
N GLN A 346 15.02 -11.67 -22.26
CA GLN A 346 14.42 -10.41 -22.71
C GLN A 346 12.93 -10.32 -22.39
N LYS A 347 12.21 -11.45 -22.37
CA LYS A 347 10.78 -11.53 -22.03
C LYS A 347 10.50 -11.33 -20.54
N ASP A 348 11.51 -11.43 -19.68
CA ASP A 348 11.40 -11.15 -18.26
C ASP A 348 11.58 -9.67 -17.94
N THR A 349 11.93 -8.85 -18.95
CA THR A 349 12.25 -7.43 -18.78
C THR A 349 11.29 -6.51 -19.50
N PHE A 350 11.08 -5.32 -18.95
CA PHE A 350 10.34 -4.23 -19.58
C PHE A 350 10.89 -2.87 -19.15
N MET A 351 10.57 -1.84 -19.93
CA MET A 351 10.83 -0.45 -19.57
C MET A 351 9.66 0.03 -18.70
N GLY A 352 9.91 0.26 -17.40
CA GLY A 352 8.97 0.97 -16.53
C GLY A 352 9.19 2.46 -16.65
N PHE A 353 8.15 3.21 -16.97
CA PHE A 353 8.26 4.61 -17.36
C PHE A 353 7.13 5.45 -16.76
N HIS A 354 7.46 6.68 -16.42
CA HIS A 354 6.47 7.75 -16.30
C HIS A 354 7.04 9.08 -16.81
N CYS A 355 6.17 10.00 -17.20
CA CYS A 355 6.62 11.30 -17.76
C CYS A 355 7.37 12.21 -16.78
N GLY A 356 7.73 11.76 -15.59
CA GLY A 356 8.39 12.53 -14.53
C GLY A 356 7.54 12.70 -13.26
N ASN A 357 6.48 11.89 -13.14
CA ASN A 357 5.65 11.82 -11.90
C ASN A 357 6.26 10.88 -10.84
N THR A 358 7.30 10.12 -11.19
CA THR A 358 8.03 9.28 -10.24
C THR A 358 8.58 10.13 -9.11
N ALA A 359 8.42 9.66 -7.89
CA ALA A 359 8.93 10.35 -6.71
C ALA A 359 10.43 10.70 -6.87
N SER A 360 10.80 11.97 -6.69
CA SER A 360 12.17 12.45 -6.86
C SER A 360 13.18 11.69 -5.99
N SER A 361 12.74 11.26 -4.80
CA SER A 361 13.54 10.44 -3.87
C SER A 361 13.83 9.01 -4.39
N LYS A 362 13.14 8.57 -5.44
CA LYS A 362 13.32 7.26 -6.07
C LYS A 362 14.00 7.34 -7.44
N LEU A 363 14.63 8.47 -7.74
CA LEU A 363 15.49 8.67 -8.90
C LEU A 363 16.95 8.77 -8.49
N SER A 364 17.85 8.09 -9.22
CA SER A 364 19.29 8.11 -8.99
C SER A 364 19.91 9.46 -9.34
N PHE A 365 19.27 10.22 -10.23
CA PHE A 365 19.50 11.62 -10.50
C PHE A 365 18.19 12.26 -10.96
N CYS A 366 18.05 13.58 -10.80
CA CYS A 366 16.90 14.33 -11.26
C CYS A 366 17.34 15.51 -12.11
N GLU A 367 16.80 15.66 -13.31
CA GLU A 367 16.94 16.87 -14.09
C GLU A 367 15.56 17.39 -14.53
N MET A 368 15.29 18.66 -14.25
CA MET A 368 14.06 19.30 -14.73
C MET A 368 14.18 19.58 -16.23
N ARG A 369 13.19 19.13 -16.97
CA ARG A 369 13.15 19.18 -18.44
C ARG A 369 11.76 19.57 -18.96
N ASN A 370 11.68 19.67 -20.28
CA ASN A 370 10.40 19.70 -21.00
C ASN A 370 9.83 18.30 -21.09
N GLN A 371 8.53 18.18 -20.96
CA GLN A 371 7.82 16.93 -21.15
C GLN A 371 7.77 16.60 -22.66
N MET A 372 8.58 15.65 -23.08
CA MET A 372 8.88 15.39 -24.49
C MET A 372 7.68 14.88 -25.30
N ILE A 373 6.70 14.21 -24.67
CA ILE A 373 5.50 13.74 -25.36
C ILE A 373 4.60 14.94 -25.71
N MET A 374 4.40 15.87 -24.78
CA MET A 374 3.57 17.05 -24.96
C MET A 374 4.24 18.09 -25.87
N ALA A 375 5.56 18.21 -25.83
CA ALA A 375 6.34 19.11 -26.68
C ALA A 375 6.23 18.79 -28.19
N ARG A 376 5.66 17.65 -28.56
CA ARG A 376 5.36 17.31 -29.96
C ARG A 376 4.21 18.13 -30.54
N SER A 377 3.30 18.63 -29.69
CA SER A 377 2.07 19.31 -30.11
C SER A 377 1.80 20.63 -29.40
N LEU A 378 2.54 20.97 -28.36
CA LEU A 378 2.40 22.17 -27.57
C LEU A 378 3.69 23.01 -27.59
N PRO A 379 3.58 24.35 -27.41
CA PRO A 379 4.76 25.21 -27.28
C PRO A 379 5.67 24.76 -26.12
N GLU A 380 6.97 24.96 -26.30
CA GLU A 380 7.98 24.52 -25.30
C GLU A 380 7.74 25.19 -23.93
N GLU A 381 7.32 26.46 -23.95
CA GLU A 381 7.14 27.28 -22.74
C GLU A 381 6.12 26.69 -21.76
N VAL A 382 5.12 25.96 -22.23
CA VAL A 382 4.07 25.36 -21.40
C VAL A 382 4.33 23.89 -21.06
N THR A 383 5.41 23.30 -21.57
CA THR A 383 5.75 21.88 -21.32
C THR A 383 6.88 21.70 -20.30
N ASN A 384 7.35 22.78 -19.66
CA ASN A 384 8.34 22.74 -18.59
C ASN A 384 7.75 22.20 -17.28
N GLY A 385 8.57 21.53 -16.45
CA GLY A 385 8.20 21.09 -15.12
C GLY A 385 8.10 19.55 -14.95
N THR A 386 8.67 18.78 -15.89
CA THR A 386 8.86 17.33 -15.70
C THR A 386 10.23 17.01 -15.14
N LEU A 387 10.40 15.81 -14.57
CA LEU A 387 11.69 15.27 -14.17
C LEU A 387 12.14 14.16 -15.12
N GLU A 388 13.42 14.17 -15.45
CA GLU A 388 14.12 13.06 -16.09
C GLU A 388 15.08 12.44 -15.10
N GLY A 389 15.16 11.11 -15.09
CA GLY A 389 16.07 10.36 -14.24
C GLY A 389 15.90 8.86 -14.36
N ASP A 390 16.96 8.13 -14.02
CA ASP A 390 16.89 6.66 -13.93
C ASP A 390 16.31 6.29 -12.54
N ILE A 391 15.35 5.37 -12.53
CA ILE A 391 14.78 4.83 -11.29
C ILE A 391 15.86 4.10 -10.50
N VAL A 392 15.90 4.27 -9.18
CA VAL A 392 16.90 3.60 -8.33
C VAL A 392 16.83 2.08 -8.48
N PRO A 393 17.98 1.41 -8.69
CA PRO A 393 18.01 -0.03 -8.82
C PRO A 393 17.78 -0.73 -7.47
N GLY A 394 17.29 -1.97 -7.53
CA GLY A 394 17.06 -2.81 -6.36
C GLY A 394 15.77 -3.60 -6.44
N ASP A 395 15.50 -4.36 -5.39
CA ASP A 395 14.29 -5.18 -5.27
C ASP A 395 13.02 -4.34 -5.31
N ILE A 396 11.99 -4.86 -5.98
CA ILE A 396 10.68 -4.20 -6.06
C ILE A 396 9.53 -5.19 -5.92
N THR A 397 8.40 -4.65 -5.49
CA THR A 397 7.10 -5.26 -5.66
C THR A 397 6.26 -4.37 -6.57
N PHE A 398 5.87 -4.91 -7.72
CA PHE A 398 5.02 -4.27 -8.71
C PHE A 398 3.59 -4.79 -8.55
N PHE A 399 2.64 -3.91 -8.31
CA PHE A 399 1.29 -4.35 -7.96
C PHE A 399 0.22 -3.32 -8.34
N ARG A 400 -1.03 -3.76 -8.37
CA ARG A 400 -2.18 -2.89 -8.56
C ARG A 400 -3.45 -3.50 -7.97
N LEU A 401 -4.25 -2.67 -7.34
CA LEU A 401 -5.66 -2.94 -7.07
C LEU A 401 -6.49 -2.23 -8.15
N GLN A 402 -7.43 -2.93 -8.77
CA GLN A 402 -8.25 -2.42 -9.86
C GLN A 402 -9.68 -2.93 -9.75
N ASN A 403 -10.64 -2.14 -10.22
CA ASN A 403 -11.99 -2.61 -10.46
C ASN A 403 -12.07 -3.20 -11.87
N SER A 404 -12.53 -4.44 -11.97
CA SER A 404 -12.74 -5.12 -13.25
C SER A 404 -14.04 -4.72 -13.93
N SER A 405 -14.22 -5.18 -15.18
CA SER A 405 -15.40 -4.86 -15.99
C SER A 405 -16.72 -5.39 -15.40
N ASP A 406 -16.67 -6.39 -14.52
CA ASP A 406 -17.81 -6.95 -13.78
C ASP A 406 -18.05 -6.26 -12.43
N ASN A 407 -17.42 -5.11 -12.21
CA ASN A 407 -17.50 -4.29 -11.00
C ASN A 407 -16.98 -5.00 -9.74
N LYS A 408 -16.03 -5.92 -9.89
CA LYS A 408 -15.34 -6.57 -8.78
C LYS A 408 -13.93 -6.05 -8.65
N LEU A 409 -13.46 -5.97 -7.41
CA LEU A 409 -12.08 -5.64 -7.13
C LEU A 409 -11.18 -6.85 -7.40
N SER A 410 -10.11 -6.61 -8.14
CA SER A 410 -9.08 -7.60 -8.45
C SER A 410 -7.70 -6.97 -8.24
N ALA A 411 -6.70 -7.77 -7.93
CA ALA A 411 -5.35 -7.29 -7.73
C ALA A 411 -4.33 -8.21 -8.39
N TYR A 412 -3.19 -7.63 -8.74
CA TYR A 412 -2.00 -8.40 -9.03
C TYR A 412 -0.82 -7.96 -8.16
N ILE A 413 0.10 -8.88 -7.95
CA ILE A 413 1.36 -8.68 -7.22
C ILE A 413 2.45 -9.40 -8.00
N ALA A 414 3.55 -8.72 -8.32
CA ALA A 414 4.73 -9.33 -8.92
C ALA A 414 5.99 -8.81 -8.23
N GLN A 415 6.91 -9.70 -7.90
CA GLN A 415 8.19 -9.35 -7.31
C GLN A 415 9.32 -9.52 -8.31
N GLY A 416 10.26 -8.60 -8.28
CA GLY A 416 11.42 -8.57 -9.15
C GLY A 416 12.38 -7.48 -8.72
N GLU A 417 13.09 -6.89 -9.67
CA GLU A 417 14.06 -5.84 -9.40
C GLU A 417 14.11 -4.77 -10.51
N VAL A 418 14.61 -3.60 -10.21
CA VAL A 418 15.08 -2.61 -11.18
C VAL A 418 16.55 -2.85 -11.40
N LEU A 419 16.96 -3.10 -12.66
CA LEU A 419 18.34 -3.35 -13.02
C LEU A 419 19.15 -2.05 -13.05
N PRO A 420 20.42 -2.04 -12.61
CA PRO A 420 21.32 -0.87 -12.66
C PRO A 420 21.85 -0.62 -14.07
N VAL A 421 20.94 -0.51 -15.03
CA VAL A 421 21.22 -0.27 -16.45
C VAL A 421 20.68 1.09 -16.85
N ARG A 422 21.53 1.95 -17.42
CA ARG A 422 21.10 3.27 -17.89
C ARG A 422 20.22 3.15 -19.12
N THR A 423 19.08 3.79 -19.06
CA THR A 423 18.09 3.75 -20.15
C THR A 423 18.41 4.73 -21.28
N ARG A 424 19.14 5.82 -21.00
CA ARG A 424 19.49 6.88 -21.96
C ARG A 424 18.26 7.48 -22.67
N SER A 425 17.11 7.47 -21.98
CA SER A 425 15.83 7.95 -22.52
C SER A 425 15.34 9.16 -21.71
N PHE A 426 14.26 9.78 -22.19
CA PHE A 426 13.59 10.85 -21.47
C PHE A 426 12.61 10.28 -20.43
N GLY A 427 12.18 11.15 -19.50
CA GLY A 427 11.25 10.81 -18.42
C GLY A 427 11.91 10.14 -17.22
N ALA A 428 11.11 9.74 -16.27
CA ALA A 428 11.53 8.89 -15.17
C ALA A 428 11.39 7.42 -15.62
N ILE A 429 12.48 6.70 -15.76
CA ILE A 429 12.49 5.42 -16.45
C ILE A 429 13.49 4.46 -15.83
N GLY A 430 13.20 3.14 -15.90
CA GLY A 430 14.09 2.08 -15.45
C GLY A 430 13.85 0.79 -16.25
N ILE A 431 14.81 -0.12 -16.18
CA ILE A 431 14.65 -1.48 -16.71
C ILE A 431 14.23 -2.37 -15.55
N PHE A 432 13.02 -2.86 -15.63
CA PHE A 432 12.41 -3.78 -14.67
C PHE A 432 12.60 -5.21 -15.12
N ALA A 433 13.00 -6.08 -14.21
CA ALA A 433 13.12 -7.50 -14.43
C ALA A 433 12.23 -8.25 -13.42
N ILE A 434 11.23 -8.96 -13.93
CA ILE A 434 10.31 -9.80 -13.15
C ILE A 434 10.39 -11.22 -13.70
N PRO A 435 10.70 -12.23 -12.88
CA PRO A 435 10.74 -13.62 -13.34
C PRO A 435 9.43 -14.03 -14.02
N GLU A 436 9.51 -14.65 -15.20
CA GLU A 436 8.37 -15.11 -16.00
C GLU A 436 7.42 -13.97 -16.43
N MET A 437 7.94 -12.74 -16.59
CA MET A 437 7.13 -11.55 -16.93
C MET A 437 6.31 -11.74 -18.20
N GLY A 438 6.84 -12.41 -19.22
CA GLY A 438 6.12 -12.65 -20.47
C GLY A 438 4.84 -13.48 -20.26
N ARG A 439 4.87 -14.47 -19.36
CA ARG A 439 3.71 -15.27 -18.98
C ARG A 439 2.76 -14.47 -18.08
N PHE A 440 3.31 -13.73 -17.11
CA PHE A 440 2.55 -12.85 -16.24
C PHE A 440 1.81 -11.77 -17.05
N TYR A 441 2.48 -11.14 -18.02
CA TYR A 441 1.89 -10.16 -18.92
C TYR A 441 0.68 -10.73 -19.67
N ARG A 442 0.82 -11.96 -20.23
CA ARG A 442 -0.27 -12.58 -21.00
C ARG A 442 -1.41 -13.07 -20.11
N HIS A 443 -1.10 -13.81 -19.03
CA HIS A 443 -2.09 -14.58 -18.27
C HIS A 443 -2.61 -13.86 -17.03
N VAL A 444 -1.96 -12.78 -16.59
CA VAL A 444 -2.44 -11.94 -15.50
C VAL A 444 -2.89 -10.58 -16.01
N LEU A 445 -2.00 -9.83 -16.66
CA LEU A 445 -2.32 -8.44 -17.01
C LEU A 445 -3.35 -8.35 -18.13
N ILE A 446 -3.15 -9.06 -19.25
CA ILE A 446 -4.09 -9.02 -20.39
C ILE A 446 -5.41 -9.72 -20.04
N GLU A 447 -5.36 -10.94 -19.51
CA GLU A 447 -6.59 -11.68 -19.19
C GLU A 447 -7.35 -11.12 -18.01
N GLY A 448 -6.64 -10.57 -17.02
CA GLY A 448 -7.23 -9.88 -15.88
C GLY A 448 -7.76 -8.47 -16.20
N ASN A 449 -7.59 -8.00 -17.44
CA ASN A 449 -7.99 -6.66 -17.89
C ASN A 449 -7.38 -5.52 -17.05
N PHE A 450 -6.13 -5.67 -16.65
CA PHE A 450 -5.41 -4.62 -15.94
C PHE A 450 -4.87 -3.58 -16.93
N PRO A 451 -4.94 -2.27 -16.58
CA PRO A 451 -4.34 -1.22 -17.39
C PRO A 451 -2.80 -1.23 -17.25
N HIS A 452 -2.15 -0.36 -18.02
CA HIS A 452 -0.70 -0.27 -18.06
C HIS A 452 -0.06 0.34 -16.80
N HIS A 453 -0.81 1.08 -15.98
CA HIS A 453 -0.32 1.63 -14.72
C HIS A 453 -0.18 0.56 -13.64
N GLY A 454 0.92 0.58 -12.90
CA GLY A 454 1.13 -0.21 -11.70
C GLY A 454 1.91 0.58 -10.65
N ALA A 455 1.66 0.29 -9.38
CA ALA A 455 2.41 0.86 -8.27
C ALA A 455 3.69 0.04 -8.02
N VAL A 456 4.76 0.72 -7.66
CA VAL A 456 6.07 0.11 -7.36
C VAL A 456 6.47 0.46 -5.94
N ALA A 457 6.50 -0.54 -5.07
CA ALA A 457 7.14 -0.47 -3.76
C ALA A 457 8.59 -0.99 -3.88
N PHE A 458 9.52 -0.30 -3.26
CA PHE A 458 10.94 -0.62 -3.31
C PHE A 458 11.29 -1.61 -2.19
N GLY A 459 11.36 -2.89 -2.55
CA GLY A 459 11.52 -4.05 -1.69
C GLY A 459 10.52 -5.16 -1.99
N HIS A 460 10.64 -6.29 -1.30
CA HIS A 460 9.75 -7.45 -1.45
C HIS A 460 8.64 -7.44 -0.39
N PHE A 461 7.45 -6.98 -0.75
CA PHE A 461 6.26 -6.86 0.11
C PHE A 461 5.09 -7.75 -0.36
N GLY A 462 5.35 -8.71 -1.24
CA GLY A 462 4.30 -9.50 -1.89
C GLY A 462 3.42 -10.25 -0.90
N LYS A 463 3.99 -10.89 0.14
CA LYS A 463 3.23 -11.58 1.19
C LYS A 463 2.30 -10.63 1.93
N THR A 464 2.82 -9.50 2.38
CA THR A 464 2.04 -8.51 3.15
C THR A 464 0.90 -7.92 2.31
N LEU A 465 1.16 -7.56 1.04
CA LEU A 465 0.13 -7.07 0.13
C LEU A 465 -0.95 -8.13 -0.12
N PHE A 466 -0.54 -9.40 -0.29
CA PHE A 466 -1.50 -10.50 -0.42
C PHE A 466 -2.40 -10.59 0.81
N ASP A 467 -1.83 -10.55 2.00
CA ASP A 467 -2.57 -10.58 3.27
C ASP A 467 -3.53 -9.39 3.41
N VAL A 468 -3.08 -8.17 3.05
CA VAL A 468 -3.94 -6.98 3.00
C VAL A 468 -5.12 -7.20 2.05
N PHE A 469 -4.86 -7.62 0.82
CA PHE A 469 -5.92 -7.82 -0.18
C PHE A 469 -6.91 -8.89 0.25
N LYS A 470 -6.45 -10.00 0.82
CA LYS A 470 -7.32 -11.04 1.37
C LYS A 470 -8.15 -10.51 2.55
N TYR A 471 -7.53 -9.76 3.47
CA TYR A 471 -8.25 -9.18 4.61
C TYR A 471 -9.38 -8.25 4.18
N ILE A 472 -9.14 -7.36 3.23
CA ILE A 472 -10.17 -6.44 2.72
C ILE A 472 -11.21 -7.12 1.82
N GLY A 473 -11.00 -8.39 1.46
CA GLY A 473 -11.97 -9.23 0.75
C GLY A 473 -11.78 -9.27 -0.76
N ILE A 474 -10.57 -9.02 -1.26
CA ILE A 474 -10.25 -9.22 -2.66
C ILE A 474 -10.06 -10.72 -2.91
N GLU A 475 -10.96 -11.32 -3.66
CA GLU A 475 -10.92 -12.75 -3.96
C GLU A 475 -9.90 -13.06 -5.07
N ASN A 476 -9.86 -12.23 -6.11
CA ASN A 476 -8.99 -12.39 -7.26
C ASN A 476 -7.66 -11.64 -7.04
N VAL A 477 -6.70 -12.31 -6.43
CA VAL A 477 -5.32 -11.83 -6.31
C VAL A 477 -4.45 -12.75 -7.16
N SER A 478 -3.83 -12.19 -8.21
CA SER A 478 -2.94 -12.89 -9.11
C SER A 478 -1.48 -12.50 -8.82
N PHE A 479 -0.54 -13.40 -9.06
CA PHE A 479 0.88 -13.15 -8.85
C PHE A 479 1.72 -13.82 -9.94
N ASN A 480 3.00 -13.43 -10.10
CA ASN A 480 3.89 -14.05 -11.06
C ASN A 480 4.22 -15.49 -10.63
N GLN A 481 3.77 -16.44 -11.44
CA GLN A 481 3.98 -17.87 -11.20
C GLN A 481 5.43 -18.27 -11.54
N PRO A 482 6.08 -19.07 -10.69
CA PRO A 482 7.38 -19.61 -11.00
C PRO A 482 7.31 -20.54 -12.21
N LYS A 483 8.45 -20.74 -12.86
CA LYS A 483 8.58 -21.69 -13.98
C LYS A 483 8.10 -23.08 -13.56
N GLY A 484 7.24 -23.67 -14.38
CA GLY A 484 6.67 -25.00 -14.14
C GLY A 484 5.32 -25.00 -13.42
N MET A 485 4.86 -23.87 -12.89
CA MET A 485 3.48 -23.70 -12.40
C MET A 485 2.66 -22.98 -13.48
N LEU A 486 1.59 -23.60 -13.96
CA LEU A 486 0.76 -23.01 -15.01
C LEU A 486 -0.32 -22.08 -14.42
N TYR A 487 -0.56 -20.96 -15.10
CA TYR A 487 -1.77 -20.18 -14.88
C TYR A 487 -3.00 -20.98 -15.35
N LYS A 488 -4.16 -20.69 -14.76
CA LYS A 488 -5.41 -21.39 -15.10
C LYS A 488 -5.74 -21.36 -16.59
N SER A 489 -5.38 -20.31 -17.29
CA SER A 489 -5.63 -20.07 -18.71
C SER A 489 -4.47 -20.47 -19.62
N GLU A 490 -3.34 -20.90 -19.06
CA GLU A 490 -2.16 -21.21 -19.83
C GLU A 490 -2.29 -22.54 -20.55
N ASN A 491 -1.97 -22.55 -21.86
CA ASN A 491 -1.99 -23.74 -22.66
C ASN A 491 -0.83 -24.67 -22.28
N PRO A 492 -1.09 -25.88 -21.75
CA PRO A 492 -0.03 -26.80 -21.33
C PRO A 492 0.77 -27.40 -22.50
N PHE A 493 0.32 -27.18 -23.72
CA PHE A 493 0.96 -27.70 -24.94
C PHE A 493 1.69 -26.61 -25.74
N ALA A 494 1.80 -25.40 -25.20
CA ALA A 494 2.49 -24.28 -25.86
C ALA A 494 3.98 -24.25 -25.59
#